data_8f2c4d94bb378bd24978f4dfbacebcc4
#
_entry.id   8f2c4d94bb378bd24978f4dfbacebcc4
#
_cell.length_a   1.000
_cell.length_b   1.000
_cell.length_c   1.000
_cell.angle_alpha   90.00
_cell.angle_beta   90.00
_cell.angle_gamma   90.00
#
_symmetry.space_group_name_H-M   'P 1'
#
loop_
_entity.id
_entity.type
_entity.pdbx_description
1 polymer ?
#
loop_
_entity_poly.entity_id
_entity_poly.type
_entity_poly.pdbx_seq_one_letter_code
_entity_poly.pdbx_strand_id
1 'polypeptide(L)'
;VMLSGGEPTLHPDFAQLLDELVKRPIIRILVNTNGIRLSRDDEVIALLRRHRQRVEVYLQFDGVTPAGSVHHRGADLLRFKNAALQRLSDTGVYTTLTMTAALGVNDGEIGDVIRLAMATPFVGGVTIQPVFGSGRASSIDPMNRLTHTGVLARLGPQTDGLVTWRDLTALPCSHPHCASVGYFLRDDAGTWRSLVSLIGTDRLLGYLDLDPDAFANRFADQELPAALRATVKDSLLGLLSEQSSLSHPDIGRVWRDICTTCDIGIGTLTTLAASRLPGQAERLRSMLAERVLRVTVKPFMDV
;
A
#
# COMPACT_ATOMS: atom_id res chain seq x y z
N VAL A 1 12.54 4.57 -4.00
CA VAL A 1 12.41 5.47 -5.17
C VAL A 1 11.04 5.28 -5.78
N MET A 2 10.38 6.39 -6.17
CA MET A 2 9.11 6.35 -6.89
C MET A 2 9.31 6.89 -8.30
N LEU A 3 8.95 6.10 -9.30
CA LEU A 3 8.83 6.51 -10.68
C LEU A 3 7.43 7.12 -10.87
N SER A 4 7.39 8.42 -11.09
CA SER A 4 6.18 9.22 -11.22
C SER A 4 6.42 10.30 -12.29
N GLY A 5 5.43 11.12 -12.55
CA GLY A 5 5.48 12.18 -13.55
C GLY A 5 4.23 12.13 -14.41
N GLY A 6 4.29 12.25 -15.72
CA GLY A 6 3.13 12.01 -16.58
C GLY A 6 2.66 10.55 -16.47
N GLU A 7 3.06 9.69 -17.38
CA GLU A 7 2.87 8.25 -17.29
C GLU A 7 4.23 7.57 -17.46
N PRO A 8 4.88 7.08 -16.38
CA PRO A 8 6.25 6.59 -16.45
C PRO A 8 6.41 5.39 -17.38
N THR A 9 5.38 4.55 -17.51
CA THR A 9 5.43 3.37 -18.38
C THR A 9 5.49 3.73 -19.88
N LEU A 10 5.16 4.97 -20.26
CA LEU A 10 5.26 5.46 -21.63
C LEU A 10 6.65 6.04 -21.96
N HIS A 11 7.52 6.20 -20.96
CA HIS A 11 8.89 6.68 -21.23
C HIS A 11 9.63 5.64 -22.11
N PRO A 12 10.31 6.07 -23.19
CA PRO A 12 10.98 5.14 -24.10
C PRO A 12 12.00 4.24 -23.40
N ASP A 13 12.73 4.79 -22.44
CA ASP A 13 13.75 4.07 -21.68
C ASP A 13 13.24 3.48 -20.36
N PHE A 14 11.91 3.31 -20.18
CA PHE A 14 11.32 2.81 -18.93
C PHE A 14 11.93 1.47 -18.50
N ALA A 15 12.10 0.54 -19.44
CA ALA A 15 12.65 -0.78 -19.15
C ALA A 15 14.12 -0.67 -18.69
N GLN A 16 14.94 0.10 -19.42
CA GLN A 16 16.33 0.31 -19.07
C GLN A 16 16.48 1.01 -17.71
N LEU A 17 15.66 2.03 -17.44
CA LEU A 17 15.65 2.75 -16.19
C LEU A 17 15.33 1.81 -15.02
N LEU A 18 14.32 0.96 -15.16
CA LEU A 18 13.94 0.00 -14.12
C LEU A 18 15.03 -1.03 -13.88
N ASP A 19 15.64 -1.58 -14.94
CA ASP A 19 16.76 -2.51 -14.86
C ASP A 19 17.98 -1.88 -14.17
N GLU A 20 18.28 -0.61 -14.42
CA GLU A 20 19.36 0.12 -13.73
C GLU A 20 19.06 0.42 -12.26
N LEU A 21 17.81 0.80 -11.92
CA LEU A 21 17.41 1.04 -10.54
C LEU A 21 17.51 -0.24 -9.70
N VAL A 22 17.14 -1.39 -10.26
CA VAL A 22 17.23 -2.67 -9.55
C VAL A 22 18.68 -3.07 -9.23
N LYS A 23 19.66 -2.64 -10.01
CA LYS A 23 21.10 -2.86 -9.70
C LYS A 23 21.62 -2.01 -8.54
N ARG A 24 20.90 -0.96 -8.16
CA ARG A 24 21.30 -0.05 -7.08
C ARG A 24 20.83 -0.58 -5.71
N PRO A 25 21.41 -0.13 -4.60
CA PRO A 25 21.00 -0.50 -3.24
C PRO A 25 19.67 0.18 -2.84
N ILE A 26 18.67 0.10 -3.72
CA ILE A 26 17.33 0.66 -3.51
C ILE A 26 16.45 -0.48 -2.98
N ILE A 27 15.91 -0.32 -1.79
CA ILE A 27 15.08 -1.34 -1.14
C ILE A 27 13.81 -1.59 -1.93
N ARG A 28 13.15 -0.50 -2.40
CA ARG A 28 11.87 -0.56 -3.10
C ARG A 28 11.79 0.46 -4.22
N ILE A 29 11.24 0.02 -5.34
CA ILE A 29 10.95 0.85 -6.50
C ILE A 29 9.43 0.86 -6.69
N LEU A 30 8.84 2.04 -6.59
CA LEU A 30 7.41 2.25 -6.76
C LEU A 30 7.15 2.79 -8.16
N VAL A 31 6.21 2.19 -8.87
CA VAL A 31 5.79 2.64 -10.20
C VAL A 31 4.38 3.19 -10.13
N ASN A 32 4.23 4.50 -10.14
CA ASN A 32 2.93 5.16 -10.14
C ASN A 32 2.39 5.27 -11.56
N THR A 33 1.33 4.53 -11.88
CA THR A 33 0.84 4.41 -13.25
C THR A 33 -0.68 4.47 -13.33
N ASN A 34 -1.18 4.96 -14.45
CA ASN A 34 -2.60 4.90 -14.79
C ASN A 34 -3.06 3.49 -15.22
N GLY A 35 -2.16 2.54 -15.43
CA GLY A 35 -2.44 1.14 -15.75
C GLY A 35 -2.88 0.85 -17.19
N ILE A 36 -3.08 1.86 -18.04
CA ILE A 36 -3.58 1.65 -19.41
C ILE A 36 -2.61 0.78 -20.22
N ARG A 37 -1.30 1.05 -20.14
CA ARG A 37 -0.30 0.25 -20.80
C ARG A 37 -0.24 -1.16 -20.22
N LEU A 38 -0.31 -1.30 -18.92
CA LEU A 38 -0.28 -2.59 -18.22
C LEU A 38 -1.44 -3.51 -18.64
N SER A 39 -2.58 -2.93 -19.00
CA SER A 39 -3.77 -3.70 -19.39
C SER A 39 -3.60 -4.49 -20.70
N ARG A 40 -2.60 -4.16 -21.53
CA ARG A 40 -2.46 -4.69 -22.90
C ARG A 40 -1.03 -4.98 -23.36
N ASP A 41 -0.02 -4.58 -22.60
CA ASP A 41 1.40 -4.73 -22.96
C ASP A 41 2.02 -5.87 -22.14
N ASP A 42 2.32 -6.99 -22.80
CA ASP A 42 2.89 -8.17 -22.16
C ASP A 42 4.35 -7.98 -21.76
N GLU A 43 5.10 -7.15 -22.49
CA GLU A 43 6.50 -6.89 -22.21
C GLU A 43 6.66 -6.11 -20.90
N VAL A 44 5.81 -5.10 -20.69
CA VAL A 44 5.83 -4.33 -19.44
C VAL A 44 5.42 -5.19 -18.23
N ILE A 45 4.41 -6.03 -18.37
CA ILE A 45 4.03 -6.98 -17.32
C ILE A 45 5.15 -7.97 -17.03
N ALA A 46 5.80 -8.52 -18.06
CA ALA A 46 6.94 -9.43 -17.91
C ALA A 46 8.13 -8.75 -17.22
N LEU A 47 8.40 -7.49 -17.54
CA LEU A 47 9.43 -6.67 -16.89
C LEU A 47 9.12 -6.46 -15.40
N LEU A 48 7.90 -6.05 -15.05
CA LEU A 48 7.49 -5.86 -13.66
C LEU A 48 7.55 -7.18 -12.87
N ARG A 49 7.10 -8.30 -13.47
CA ARG A 49 7.19 -9.64 -12.89
C ARG A 49 8.63 -10.05 -12.61
N ARG A 50 9.56 -9.77 -13.54
CA ARG A 50 11.00 -10.06 -13.37
C ARG A 50 11.56 -9.41 -12.12
N HIS A 51 11.11 -8.20 -11.82
CA HIS A 51 11.60 -7.40 -10.70
C HIS A 51 10.62 -7.32 -9.51
N ARG A 52 9.60 -8.20 -9.46
CA ARG A 52 8.51 -8.16 -8.48
C ARG A 52 8.94 -8.19 -7.00
N GLN A 53 10.16 -8.66 -6.71
CA GLN A 53 10.70 -8.66 -5.35
C GLN A 53 11.06 -7.26 -4.85
N ARG A 54 11.27 -6.30 -5.73
CA ARG A 54 11.71 -4.94 -5.42
C ARG A 54 10.78 -3.86 -5.99
N VAL A 55 9.88 -4.27 -6.87
CA VAL A 55 8.94 -3.36 -7.55
C VAL A 55 7.55 -3.52 -6.94
N GLU A 56 6.91 -2.40 -6.69
CA GLU A 56 5.50 -2.29 -6.32
C GLU A 56 4.82 -1.32 -7.28
N VAL A 57 3.62 -1.65 -7.73
CA VAL A 57 2.83 -0.79 -8.61
C VAL A 57 1.81 -0.01 -7.79
N TYR A 58 1.86 1.31 -7.92
CA TYR A 58 0.82 2.23 -7.48
C TYR A 58 -0.14 2.42 -8.66
N LEU A 59 -1.21 1.62 -8.66
CA LEU A 59 -2.21 1.66 -9.71
C LEU A 59 -3.27 2.71 -9.38
N GLN A 60 -3.36 3.76 -10.19
CA GLN A 60 -4.45 4.72 -10.10
C GLN A 60 -5.79 4.01 -10.34
N PHE A 61 -6.63 3.95 -9.31
CA PHE A 61 -7.89 3.21 -9.31
C PHE A 61 -8.99 4.02 -8.63
N ASP A 62 -9.63 4.89 -9.41
CA ASP A 62 -10.50 5.96 -8.90
C ASP A 62 -11.93 5.50 -8.56
N GLY A 63 -12.19 4.18 -8.47
CA GLY A 63 -13.48 3.59 -8.09
C GLY A 63 -13.77 2.27 -8.80
N VAL A 64 -14.87 1.62 -8.42
CA VAL A 64 -15.39 0.39 -9.01
C VAL A 64 -16.44 0.64 -10.09
N THR A 65 -16.86 1.89 -10.26
CA THR A 65 -17.72 2.39 -11.35
C THR A 65 -16.94 3.35 -12.26
N PRO A 66 -17.46 3.70 -13.44
CA PRO A 66 -16.83 4.68 -14.32
C PRO A 66 -16.77 6.11 -13.76
N ALA A 67 -17.57 6.46 -12.76
CA ALA A 67 -17.76 7.83 -12.27
C ALA A 67 -16.44 8.54 -11.97
N GLY A 68 -15.56 7.93 -11.16
CA GLY A 68 -14.27 8.49 -10.80
C GLY A 68 -13.36 8.71 -12.01
N SER A 69 -13.25 7.73 -12.90
CA SER A 69 -12.38 7.83 -14.08
C SER A 69 -12.92 8.84 -15.10
N VAL A 70 -14.21 8.92 -15.29
CA VAL A 70 -14.83 9.93 -16.16
C VAL A 70 -14.58 11.32 -15.61
N HIS A 71 -14.80 11.53 -14.30
CA HIS A 71 -14.60 12.84 -13.68
C HIS A 71 -13.12 13.29 -13.71
N HIS A 72 -12.20 12.41 -13.29
CA HIS A 72 -10.80 12.77 -13.13
C HIS A 72 -9.98 12.69 -14.43
N ARG A 73 -10.38 11.82 -15.37
CA ARG A 73 -9.60 11.49 -16.57
C ARG A 73 -10.32 11.81 -17.88
N GLY A 74 -11.61 12.17 -17.83
CA GLY A 74 -12.40 12.50 -19.01
C GLY A 74 -12.84 11.28 -19.83
N ALA A 75 -12.66 10.06 -19.34
CA ALA A 75 -13.02 8.83 -20.05
C ALA A 75 -13.33 7.69 -19.09
N ASP A 76 -14.18 6.74 -19.55
CA ASP A 76 -14.36 5.46 -18.86
C ASP A 76 -13.13 4.57 -19.08
N LEU A 77 -12.35 4.42 -18.02
CA LEU A 77 -11.13 3.61 -18.00
C LEU A 77 -11.29 2.32 -17.18
N LEU A 78 -12.48 2.03 -16.66
CA LEU A 78 -12.68 0.94 -15.70
C LEU A 78 -12.24 -0.42 -16.25
N ARG A 79 -12.54 -0.74 -17.50
CA ARG A 79 -12.11 -1.98 -18.15
C ARG A 79 -10.59 -2.14 -18.18
N PHE A 80 -9.85 -1.06 -18.42
CA PHE A 80 -8.39 -1.07 -18.45
C PHE A 80 -7.81 -1.22 -17.05
N LYS A 81 -8.42 -0.57 -16.05
CA LYS A 81 -8.03 -0.68 -14.64
C LYS A 81 -8.19 -2.11 -14.13
N ASN A 82 -9.35 -2.72 -14.39
CA ASN A 82 -9.61 -4.10 -13.99
C ASN A 82 -8.66 -5.09 -14.70
N ALA A 83 -8.43 -4.92 -16.01
CA ALA A 83 -7.50 -5.76 -16.76
C ALA A 83 -6.06 -5.62 -16.24
N ALA A 84 -5.60 -4.40 -15.95
CA ALA A 84 -4.28 -4.16 -15.38
C ALA A 84 -4.15 -4.81 -13.98
N LEU A 85 -5.15 -4.63 -13.11
CA LEU A 85 -5.19 -5.20 -11.78
C LEU A 85 -5.13 -6.73 -11.82
N GLN A 86 -5.94 -7.35 -12.70
CA GLN A 86 -5.94 -8.81 -12.87
C GLN A 86 -4.56 -9.32 -13.31
N ARG A 87 -3.94 -8.69 -14.31
CA ARG A 87 -2.61 -9.08 -14.81
C ARG A 87 -1.51 -8.93 -13.76
N LEU A 88 -1.55 -7.86 -12.96
CA LEU A 88 -0.61 -7.66 -11.85
C LEU A 88 -0.78 -8.74 -10.77
N SER A 89 -2.02 -9.06 -10.41
CA SER A 89 -2.36 -10.13 -9.47
C SER A 89 -1.87 -11.49 -9.97
N ASP A 90 -2.18 -11.86 -11.21
CA ASP A 90 -1.79 -13.15 -11.82
C ASP A 90 -0.27 -13.33 -11.91
N THR A 91 0.47 -12.24 -12.01
CA THR A 91 1.94 -12.27 -12.10
C THR A 91 2.64 -12.08 -10.76
N GLY A 92 1.89 -11.92 -9.68
CA GLY A 92 2.41 -11.76 -8.33
C GLY A 92 3.15 -10.45 -8.12
N VAL A 93 2.76 -9.40 -8.81
CA VAL A 93 3.32 -8.04 -8.62
C VAL A 93 2.53 -7.33 -7.54
N TYR A 94 3.22 -6.93 -6.47
CA TYR A 94 2.57 -6.14 -5.41
C TYR A 94 1.98 -4.86 -5.95
N THR A 95 0.72 -4.62 -5.59
CA THR A 95 -0.05 -3.47 -6.07
C THR A 95 -0.68 -2.73 -4.90
N THR A 96 -0.58 -1.41 -4.93
CA THR A 96 -1.38 -0.50 -4.10
C THR A 96 -2.39 0.21 -5.00
N LEU A 97 -3.68 0.11 -4.67
CA LEU A 97 -4.72 0.87 -5.35
C LEU A 97 -4.71 2.31 -4.84
N THR A 98 -4.56 3.26 -5.73
CA THR A 98 -4.57 4.69 -5.39
C THR A 98 -5.83 5.34 -5.93
N MET A 99 -6.71 5.74 -5.01
CA MET A 99 -7.99 6.36 -5.31
C MET A 99 -7.93 7.87 -5.07
N THR A 100 -8.17 8.67 -6.10
CA THR A 100 -8.46 10.09 -5.94
C THR A 100 -9.95 10.23 -5.63
N ALA A 101 -10.29 10.60 -4.39
CA ALA A 101 -11.66 10.65 -3.92
C ALA A 101 -12.22 12.08 -3.96
N ALA A 102 -13.33 12.28 -4.65
CA ALA A 102 -14.03 13.56 -4.81
C ALA A 102 -15.44 13.50 -4.25
N LEU A 103 -15.83 14.51 -3.48
CA LEU A 103 -17.17 14.63 -2.87
C LEU A 103 -18.26 14.62 -3.93
N GLY A 104 -19.25 13.75 -3.77
CA GLY A 104 -20.38 13.61 -4.69
C GLY A 104 -20.05 12.96 -6.03
N VAL A 105 -18.85 12.45 -6.21
CA VAL A 105 -18.40 11.76 -7.44
C VAL A 105 -18.18 10.27 -7.17
N ASN A 106 -17.19 9.95 -6.38
CA ASN A 106 -16.78 8.57 -6.08
C ASN A 106 -16.52 8.34 -4.59
N ASP A 107 -16.82 9.30 -3.74
CA ASP A 107 -16.66 9.20 -2.29
C ASP A 107 -17.61 8.14 -1.65
N GLY A 108 -18.62 7.68 -2.39
CA GLY A 108 -19.46 6.55 -2.03
C GLY A 108 -18.83 5.18 -2.31
N GLU A 109 -17.74 5.10 -3.07
CA GLU A 109 -17.12 3.86 -3.52
C GLU A 109 -15.87 3.45 -2.72
N ILE A 110 -15.51 4.21 -1.68
CA ILE A 110 -14.32 3.96 -0.86
C ILE A 110 -14.33 2.54 -0.27
N GLY A 111 -15.45 2.13 0.29
CA GLY A 111 -15.61 0.79 0.87
C GLY A 111 -15.51 -0.32 -0.19
N ASP A 112 -16.02 -0.09 -1.38
CA ASP A 112 -15.97 -1.07 -2.47
C ASP A 112 -14.54 -1.26 -2.99
N VAL A 113 -13.75 -0.18 -3.07
CA VAL A 113 -12.32 -0.28 -3.43
C VAL A 113 -11.54 -1.04 -2.35
N ILE A 114 -11.84 -0.83 -1.07
CA ILE A 114 -11.22 -1.58 0.03
C ILE A 114 -11.60 -3.07 -0.05
N ARG A 115 -12.89 -3.39 -0.26
CA ARG A 115 -13.34 -4.78 -0.42
C ARG A 115 -12.70 -5.45 -1.64
N LEU A 116 -12.60 -4.75 -2.76
CA LEU A 116 -11.89 -5.25 -3.95
C LEU A 116 -10.43 -5.57 -3.63
N ALA A 117 -9.73 -4.68 -2.92
CA ALA A 117 -8.35 -4.89 -2.50
C ALA A 117 -8.21 -6.13 -1.60
N MET A 118 -9.11 -6.30 -0.63
CA MET A 118 -9.14 -7.45 0.28
C MET A 118 -9.41 -8.79 -0.44
N ALA A 119 -10.09 -8.74 -1.56
CA ALA A 119 -10.43 -9.92 -2.36
C ALA A 119 -9.39 -10.24 -3.44
N THR A 120 -8.49 -9.32 -3.77
CA THR A 120 -7.56 -9.47 -4.89
C THR A 120 -6.16 -9.85 -4.39
N PRO A 121 -5.61 -11.03 -4.76
CA PRO A 121 -4.26 -11.42 -4.39
C PRO A 121 -3.21 -10.40 -4.84
N PHE A 122 -2.16 -10.23 -4.06
CA PHE A 122 -1.07 -9.28 -4.29
C PHE A 122 -1.47 -7.80 -4.28
N VAL A 123 -2.70 -7.46 -3.89
CA VAL A 123 -3.04 -6.10 -3.50
C VAL A 123 -2.73 -5.91 -2.03
N GLY A 124 -1.60 -5.26 -1.75
CA GLY A 124 -1.11 -5.04 -0.38
C GLY A 124 -1.52 -3.70 0.22
N GLY A 125 -2.18 -2.82 -0.55
CA GLY A 125 -2.58 -1.53 -0.04
C GLY A 125 -3.69 -0.83 -0.82
N VAL A 126 -4.38 0.06 -0.11
CA VAL A 126 -5.28 1.06 -0.67
C VAL A 126 -4.85 2.42 -0.13
N THR A 127 -4.63 3.37 -1.01
CA THR A 127 -4.35 4.77 -0.65
C THR A 127 -5.49 5.65 -1.16
N ILE A 128 -6.18 6.29 -0.24
CA ILE A 128 -7.29 7.19 -0.53
C ILE A 128 -6.79 8.63 -0.42
N GLN A 129 -6.87 9.36 -1.50
CA GLN A 129 -6.40 10.73 -1.63
C GLN A 129 -7.58 11.65 -1.90
N PRO A 130 -8.10 12.39 -0.90
CA PRO A 130 -9.09 13.42 -1.15
C PRO A 130 -8.55 14.40 -2.19
N VAL A 131 -9.37 14.72 -3.19
CA VAL A 131 -8.97 15.65 -4.24
C VAL A 131 -8.76 17.04 -3.66
N PHE A 132 -7.74 17.73 -4.17
CA PHE A 132 -7.37 19.07 -3.76
C PHE A 132 -7.41 20.04 -4.95
N GLY A 133 -7.77 21.30 -4.67
CA GLY A 133 -7.95 22.35 -5.67
C GLY A 133 -6.63 22.89 -6.21
N SER A 134 -5.83 22.06 -6.90
CA SER A 134 -4.59 22.48 -7.55
C SER A 134 -4.47 21.97 -8.97
N GLY A 135 -3.65 22.60 -9.78
CA GLY A 135 -3.43 22.21 -11.16
C GLY A 135 -4.73 22.22 -11.98
N ARG A 136 -5.09 21.08 -12.56
CA ARG A 136 -6.33 20.94 -13.36
C ARG A 136 -7.61 20.92 -12.53
N ALA A 137 -7.51 20.74 -11.22
CA ALA A 137 -8.62 20.69 -10.28
C ALA A 137 -8.89 22.04 -9.59
N SER A 138 -8.47 23.15 -10.19
CA SER A 138 -8.61 24.53 -9.66
C SER A 138 -10.07 24.99 -9.47
N SER A 139 -11.04 24.29 -10.06
CA SER A 139 -12.47 24.57 -9.90
C SER A 139 -13.10 23.99 -8.64
N ILE A 140 -12.34 23.23 -7.82
CA ILE A 140 -12.86 22.66 -6.59
C ILE A 140 -13.02 23.76 -5.55
N ASP A 141 -14.24 23.86 -5.00
CA ASP A 141 -14.53 24.75 -3.88
C ASP A 141 -13.82 24.25 -2.61
N PRO A 142 -12.86 25.02 -2.05
CA PRO A 142 -12.15 24.61 -0.85
C PRO A 142 -13.04 24.36 0.36
N MET A 143 -14.20 25.04 0.42
CA MET A 143 -15.15 24.93 1.53
C MET A 143 -16.14 23.76 1.35
N ASN A 144 -16.27 23.23 0.14
CA ASN A 144 -17.17 22.12 -0.18
C ASN A 144 -16.42 20.99 -0.87
N ARG A 145 -15.46 20.38 -0.16
CA ARG A 145 -14.64 19.28 -0.65
C ARG A 145 -14.61 18.09 0.33
N LEU A 146 -14.24 16.92 -0.17
CA LEU A 146 -13.95 15.79 0.68
C LEU A 146 -12.65 16.06 1.45
N THR A 147 -12.73 16.02 2.78
CA THR A 147 -11.58 16.20 3.67
C THR A 147 -11.03 14.85 4.13
N HIS A 148 -9.85 14.85 4.75
CA HIS A 148 -9.29 13.67 5.42
C HIS A 148 -10.29 13.06 6.42
N THR A 149 -10.85 13.85 7.32
CA THR A 149 -11.87 13.40 8.28
C THR A 149 -13.14 12.94 7.59
N GLY A 150 -13.51 13.56 6.47
CA GLY A 150 -14.63 13.13 5.63
C GLY A 150 -14.45 11.73 5.05
N VAL A 151 -13.22 11.36 4.66
CA VAL A 151 -12.89 9.98 4.26
C VAL A 151 -12.98 9.04 5.46
N LEU A 152 -12.34 9.40 6.58
CA LEU A 152 -12.36 8.55 7.80
C LEU A 152 -13.80 8.25 8.29
N ALA A 153 -14.69 9.24 8.22
CA ALA A 153 -16.10 9.07 8.60
C ALA A 153 -16.87 8.09 7.70
N ARG A 154 -16.44 7.92 6.44
CA ARG A 154 -17.07 7.02 5.47
C ARG A 154 -16.62 5.57 5.58
N LEU A 155 -15.45 5.31 6.17
CA LEU A 155 -14.89 3.96 6.25
C LEU A 155 -15.87 2.98 6.90
N GLY A 156 -16.29 3.26 8.14
CA GLY A 156 -17.17 2.38 8.88
C GLY A 156 -18.50 2.08 8.17
N PRO A 157 -19.29 3.09 7.80
CA PRO A 157 -20.56 2.88 7.09
C PRO A 157 -20.41 2.15 5.77
N GLN A 158 -19.35 2.38 5.00
CA GLN A 158 -19.16 1.77 3.69
C GLN A 158 -18.52 0.38 3.72
N THR A 159 -17.95 -0.04 4.85
CA THR A 159 -17.32 -1.36 5.01
C THR A 159 -18.04 -2.25 6.02
N ASP A 160 -19.27 -1.89 6.41
CA ASP A 160 -20.05 -2.61 7.42
C ASP A 160 -19.28 -2.78 8.76
N GLY A 161 -18.49 -1.75 9.11
CA GLY A 161 -17.66 -1.73 10.30
C GLY A 161 -16.35 -2.50 10.20
N LEU A 162 -16.03 -3.11 9.06
CA LEU A 162 -14.80 -3.87 8.87
C LEU A 162 -13.54 -2.99 8.97
N VAL A 163 -13.63 -1.78 8.43
CA VAL A 163 -12.60 -0.74 8.51
C VAL A 163 -13.23 0.52 9.06
N THR A 164 -12.76 0.98 10.22
CA THR A 164 -13.26 2.20 10.85
C THR A 164 -12.13 3.22 11.05
N TRP A 165 -12.46 4.45 11.36
CA TRP A 165 -11.44 5.46 11.69
C TRP A 165 -10.60 5.09 12.92
N ARG A 166 -11.14 4.26 13.84
CA ARG A 166 -10.42 3.77 15.02
C ARG A 166 -9.32 2.76 14.71
N ASP A 167 -9.36 2.17 13.53
CA ASP A 167 -8.36 1.20 13.05
C ASP A 167 -7.15 1.87 12.40
N LEU A 168 -7.21 3.20 12.21
CA LEU A 168 -6.15 3.98 11.62
C LEU A 168 -5.45 4.85 12.67
N THR A 169 -4.14 4.94 12.56
CA THR A 169 -3.30 5.84 13.38
C THR A 169 -2.68 6.91 12.50
N ALA A 170 -2.32 8.05 13.09
CA ALA A 170 -1.54 9.06 12.39
C ALA A 170 -0.17 8.48 11.98
N LEU A 171 0.34 8.88 10.80
CA LEU A 171 1.72 8.55 10.44
C LEU A 171 2.70 9.41 11.27
N PRO A 172 3.70 8.78 11.86
CA PRO A 172 4.61 9.48 12.78
C PRO A 172 5.57 10.46 12.13
N CYS A 173 5.78 10.34 10.84
CA CYS A 173 6.80 11.13 10.11
C CYS A 173 6.29 12.45 9.55
N SER A 174 5.03 12.77 9.75
CA SER A 174 4.40 13.95 9.18
C SER A 174 3.52 14.65 10.21
N HIS A 175 3.04 15.83 9.88
CA HIS A 175 2.06 16.51 10.71
C HIS A 175 0.87 15.56 10.98
N PRO A 176 0.30 15.51 12.21
CA PRO A 176 -0.78 14.57 12.57
C PRO A 176 -2.00 14.60 11.63
N HIS A 177 -2.19 15.71 10.92
CA HIS A 177 -3.26 15.86 9.93
C HIS A 177 -2.88 15.42 8.51
N CYS A 178 -1.63 14.98 8.29
CA CYS A 178 -1.16 14.71 6.93
C CYS A 178 -1.55 13.32 6.42
N ALA A 179 -1.61 12.31 7.28
CA ALA A 179 -1.97 10.97 6.85
C ALA A 179 -2.40 10.09 8.02
N SER A 180 -3.31 9.17 7.74
CA SER A 180 -3.65 8.08 8.66
C SER A 180 -3.42 6.75 7.97
N VAL A 181 -2.92 5.76 8.71
CA VAL A 181 -2.64 4.41 8.22
C VAL A 181 -3.24 3.37 9.15
N GLY A 182 -3.85 2.36 8.57
CA GLY A 182 -4.31 1.15 9.26
C GLY A 182 -3.80 -0.09 8.57
N TYR A 183 -3.47 -1.10 9.35
CA TYR A 183 -3.04 -2.41 8.87
C TYR A 183 -4.06 -3.45 9.26
N PHE A 184 -4.38 -4.32 8.31
CA PHE A 184 -5.38 -5.36 8.47
C PHE A 184 -4.72 -6.70 8.16
N LEU A 185 -5.02 -7.70 8.99
CA LEU A 185 -4.53 -9.05 8.86
C LEU A 185 -5.70 -9.99 8.60
N ARG A 186 -5.52 -10.92 7.67
CA ARG A 186 -6.46 -11.99 7.41
C ARG A 186 -6.06 -13.22 8.20
N ASP A 187 -6.92 -13.67 9.09
CA ASP A 187 -6.73 -14.91 9.87
C ASP A 187 -6.93 -16.17 9.01
N ASP A 188 -6.69 -17.36 9.59
CA ASP A 188 -6.85 -18.63 8.88
C ASP A 188 -8.31 -18.98 8.56
N ALA A 189 -9.27 -18.33 9.25
CA ALA A 189 -10.70 -18.44 8.96
C ALA A 189 -11.13 -17.52 7.80
N GLY A 190 -10.20 -16.68 7.29
CA GLY A 190 -10.45 -15.73 6.21
C GLY A 190 -11.01 -14.38 6.67
N THR A 191 -11.07 -14.14 7.98
CA THR A 191 -11.60 -12.90 8.55
C THR A 191 -10.51 -11.84 8.63
N TRP A 192 -10.82 -10.63 8.17
CA TRP A 192 -9.92 -9.49 8.29
C TRP A 192 -10.08 -8.79 9.64
N ARG A 193 -8.97 -8.50 10.29
CA ARG A 193 -8.93 -7.79 11.58
C ARG A 193 -7.90 -6.68 11.55
N SER A 194 -8.21 -5.54 12.15
CA SER A 194 -7.23 -4.47 12.24
C SER A 194 -6.13 -4.79 13.24
N LEU A 195 -4.91 -4.37 12.92
CA LEU A 195 -3.77 -4.55 13.82
C LEU A 195 -3.98 -3.79 15.15
N VAL A 196 -4.62 -2.61 15.08
CA VAL A 196 -5.00 -1.83 16.27
C VAL A 196 -5.94 -2.63 17.18
N SER A 197 -6.95 -3.32 16.63
CA SER A 197 -7.87 -4.13 17.43
C SER A 197 -7.20 -5.35 18.08
N LEU A 198 -6.11 -5.85 17.45
CA LEU A 198 -5.40 -7.04 17.92
C LEU A 198 -4.39 -6.74 19.03
N ILE A 199 -3.60 -5.67 18.88
CA ILE A 199 -2.47 -5.39 19.79
C ILE A 199 -2.62 -4.07 20.56
N GLY A 200 -3.61 -3.26 20.22
CA GLY A 200 -3.82 -1.92 20.78
C GLY A 200 -2.96 -0.84 20.13
N THR A 201 -3.45 0.40 20.21
CA THR A 201 -2.79 1.56 19.59
C THR A 201 -1.41 1.82 20.18
N ASP A 202 -1.27 1.79 21.51
CA ASP A 202 0.01 2.12 22.18
C ASP A 202 1.13 1.14 21.78
N ARG A 203 0.82 -0.16 21.69
CA ARG A 203 1.79 -1.15 21.21
C ARG A 203 2.14 -0.95 19.75
N LEU A 204 1.14 -0.70 18.91
CA LEU A 204 1.39 -0.41 17.49
C LEU A 204 2.29 0.81 17.34
N LEU A 205 2.01 1.91 18.04
CA LEU A 205 2.83 3.11 18.03
C LEU A 205 4.25 2.87 18.58
N GLY A 206 4.40 2.01 19.57
CA GLY A 206 5.71 1.60 20.08
C GLY A 206 6.54 0.78 19.09
N TYR A 207 5.90 0.11 18.13
CA TYR A 207 6.59 -0.57 17.01
C TYR A 207 6.90 0.37 15.85
N LEU A 208 6.08 1.39 15.65
CA LEU A 208 6.35 2.50 14.74
C LEU A 208 7.24 3.49 15.50
N ASP A 209 8.55 3.31 15.51
CA ASP A 209 9.46 4.22 16.21
C ASP A 209 9.22 5.67 15.79
N LEU A 210 8.65 6.44 16.70
CA LEU A 210 8.20 7.82 16.47
C LEU A 210 9.24 8.87 16.88
N ASP A 211 10.46 8.42 17.27
CA ASP A 211 11.52 9.37 17.60
C ASP A 211 12.01 10.09 16.32
N PRO A 212 11.76 11.39 16.18
CA PRO A 212 12.19 12.18 15.03
C PRO A 212 13.71 12.16 14.83
N ASP A 213 14.49 12.08 15.92
CA ASP A 213 15.94 12.06 15.88
C ASP A 213 16.45 10.69 15.41
N ALA A 214 15.80 9.61 15.83
CA ALA A 214 16.07 8.28 15.30
C ALA A 214 15.71 8.15 13.81
N PHE A 215 14.66 8.83 13.35
CA PHE A 215 14.29 8.90 11.94
C PHE A 215 15.38 9.62 11.10
N ALA A 216 15.83 10.78 11.54
CA ALA A 216 16.86 11.55 10.85
C ALA A 216 18.20 10.80 10.79
N ASN A 217 18.62 10.17 11.89
CA ASN A 217 19.87 9.41 11.97
C ASN A 217 19.86 8.13 11.12
N ARG A 218 18.71 7.50 10.89
CA ARG A 218 18.60 6.30 10.04
C ARG A 218 18.77 6.56 8.55
N PHE A 219 18.44 7.75 8.09
CA PHE A 219 18.75 8.17 6.72
C PHE A 219 20.20 8.54 6.52
N ALA A 220 20.91 8.91 7.59
CA ALA A 220 22.33 9.22 7.57
C ALA A 220 23.23 7.97 7.62
N ASP A 221 22.81 6.90 8.33
CA ASP A 221 23.55 5.64 8.44
C ASP A 221 23.14 4.65 7.33
N GLN A 222 23.74 4.80 6.15
CA GLN A 222 23.46 3.96 4.97
C GLN A 222 24.12 2.57 5.01
N GLU A 223 24.74 2.16 6.09
CA GLU A 223 25.35 0.84 6.23
C GLU A 223 24.44 -0.18 6.93
N LEU A 224 23.32 -0.50 6.31
CA LEU A 224 22.59 -1.73 6.68
C LEU A 224 23.36 -2.96 6.17
N PRO A 225 23.73 -3.92 7.04
CA PRO A 225 24.44 -5.12 6.62
C PRO A 225 23.71 -5.86 5.50
N ALA A 226 24.45 -6.29 4.48
CA ALA A 226 23.91 -6.95 3.27
C ALA A 226 23.03 -8.18 3.57
N ALA A 227 23.25 -8.85 4.70
CA ALA A 227 22.47 -10.01 5.14
C ALA A 227 21.03 -9.66 5.61
N LEU A 228 20.75 -8.39 5.97
CA LEU A 228 19.41 -7.96 6.36
C LEU A 228 18.53 -7.59 5.15
N ARG A 229 19.10 -7.47 3.96
CA ARG A 229 18.44 -6.95 2.76
C ARG A 229 17.51 -7.95 2.08
N ALA A 230 17.62 -9.22 2.39
CA ALA A 230 16.88 -10.32 1.71
C ALA A 230 15.89 -11.04 2.62
N THR A 231 15.64 -10.54 3.82
CA THR A 231 14.82 -11.25 4.81
C THR A 231 13.37 -10.75 4.85
N VAL A 232 12.51 -11.57 5.43
CA VAL A 232 11.12 -11.31 5.85
C VAL A 232 10.89 -9.88 6.32
N LYS A 233 11.88 -9.31 7.00
CA LYS A 233 11.89 -7.95 7.49
C LYS A 233 11.70 -6.94 6.36
N ASP A 234 12.40 -7.09 5.24
CA ASP A 234 12.28 -6.17 4.10
C ASP A 234 10.94 -6.33 3.40
N SER A 235 10.36 -7.53 3.36
CA SER A 235 9.06 -7.79 2.74
C SER A 235 7.91 -7.34 3.64
N LEU A 236 7.95 -7.63 4.94
CA LEU A 236 6.93 -7.18 5.91
C LEU A 236 7.03 -5.67 6.16
N LEU A 237 8.24 -5.18 6.40
CA LEU A 237 8.49 -3.76 6.56
C LEU A 237 8.24 -3.00 5.28
N GLY A 238 8.55 -3.63 4.16
CA GLY A 238 8.25 -3.07 2.88
C GLY A 238 6.75 -2.97 2.61
N LEU A 239 5.94 -3.94 3.04
CA LEU A 239 4.47 -3.90 3.00
C LEU A 239 3.90 -2.92 4.02
N LEU A 240 4.52 -2.82 5.18
CA LEU A 240 4.09 -1.95 6.26
C LEU A 240 4.55 -0.51 6.08
N SER A 241 5.56 -0.22 5.26
CA SER A 241 6.11 1.12 5.20
C SER A 241 6.30 1.62 3.78
N GLU A 242 5.45 2.47 3.35
CA GLU A 242 5.80 3.47 2.36
C GLU A 242 6.53 4.66 3.00
N GLN A 243 6.27 4.94 4.26
CA GLN A 243 6.77 6.10 4.97
C GLN A 243 6.96 5.88 6.48
N SER A 244 6.71 4.70 7.03
CA SER A 244 6.94 4.47 8.45
C SER A 244 8.30 3.81 8.66
N SER A 245 9.18 4.49 9.34
CA SER A 245 10.39 3.92 9.91
C SER A 245 10.00 2.96 11.04
N LEU A 246 9.74 1.69 10.70
CA LEU A 246 9.73 0.65 11.73
C LEU A 246 11.18 0.46 12.20
N SER A 247 11.51 1.02 13.36
CA SER A 247 12.79 0.79 13.99
C SER A 247 12.83 -0.64 14.49
N HIS A 248 13.77 -1.45 14.03
CA HIS A 248 14.08 -2.76 14.58
C HIS A 248 12.97 -3.32 15.51
N PRO A 249 11.72 -3.47 15.05
CA PRO A 249 10.79 -4.17 15.88
C PRO A 249 11.42 -5.54 16.04
N ASP A 250 11.44 -6.04 17.23
CA ASP A 250 11.58 -7.45 17.43
C ASP A 250 10.37 -8.09 16.72
N ILE A 251 10.53 -8.32 15.41
CA ILE A 251 9.49 -8.90 14.55
C ILE A 251 8.96 -10.17 15.19
N GLY A 252 9.82 -10.92 15.90
CA GLY A 252 9.42 -12.06 16.69
C GLY A 252 8.46 -11.68 17.83
N ARG A 253 8.58 -10.49 18.41
CA ARG A 253 7.68 -10.01 19.46
C ARG A 253 6.35 -9.56 18.87
N VAL A 254 6.37 -8.76 17.80
CA VAL A 254 5.17 -8.33 17.07
C VAL A 254 4.37 -9.55 16.62
N TRP A 255 5.02 -10.52 15.99
CA TRP A 255 4.38 -11.73 15.52
C TRP A 255 3.89 -12.61 16.66
N ARG A 256 4.61 -12.68 17.77
CA ARG A 256 4.15 -13.39 18.96
C ARG A 256 2.88 -12.76 19.52
N ASP A 257 2.84 -11.44 19.62
CA ASP A 257 1.68 -10.71 20.12
C ASP A 257 0.48 -10.86 19.18
N ILE A 258 0.71 -10.84 17.87
CA ILE A 258 -0.33 -11.10 16.86
C ILE A 258 -0.80 -12.55 16.93
N CYS A 259 0.12 -13.51 16.97
CA CYS A 259 -0.22 -14.94 16.98
C CYS A 259 -0.93 -15.40 18.25
N THR A 260 -0.63 -14.79 19.39
CA THR A 260 -1.34 -15.10 20.66
C THR A 260 -2.74 -14.50 20.74
N THR A 261 -3.02 -13.50 19.90
CA THR A 261 -4.30 -12.77 19.90
C THR A 261 -5.20 -13.17 18.72
N CYS A 262 -4.60 -13.62 17.61
CA CYS A 262 -5.29 -14.15 16.44
C CYS A 262 -5.02 -15.65 16.39
N ASP A 263 -5.99 -16.49 16.18
CA ASP A 263 -5.80 -17.92 15.82
C ASP A 263 -5.04 -18.07 14.46
N ILE A 264 -3.83 -17.52 14.40
CA ILE A 264 -2.93 -17.69 13.27
C ILE A 264 -2.21 -19.01 13.48
N GLY A 265 -2.52 -19.99 12.66
CA GLY A 265 -2.06 -21.36 12.83
C GLY A 265 -0.54 -21.53 12.80
N ILE A 266 -0.09 -22.60 13.40
CA ILE A 266 1.33 -23.02 13.48
C ILE A 266 2.01 -23.01 12.10
N GLY A 267 1.28 -23.27 11.01
CA GLY A 267 1.79 -23.21 9.63
C GLY A 267 2.30 -21.85 9.20
N THR A 268 1.67 -20.77 9.66
CA THR A 268 2.13 -19.39 9.40
C THR A 268 3.40 -19.08 10.17
N LEU A 269 3.48 -19.52 11.44
CA LEU A 269 4.68 -19.37 12.28
C LEU A 269 5.87 -20.14 11.73
N THR A 270 5.66 -21.38 11.28
CA THR A 270 6.74 -22.20 10.66
C THR A 270 7.22 -21.59 9.36
N THR A 271 6.33 -21.01 8.55
CA THR A 271 6.72 -20.31 7.31
C THR A 271 7.55 -19.07 7.60
N LEU A 272 7.18 -18.30 8.64
CA LEU A 272 7.96 -17.15 9.09
C LEU A 272 9.33 -17.55 9.63
N ALA A 273 9.39 -18.59 10.44
CA ALA A 273 10.67 -19.12 10.95
C ALA A 273 11.56 -19.68 9.82
N ALA A 274 10.95 -20.37 8.86
CA ALA A 274 11.64 -20.92 7.68
C ALA A 274 12.08 -19.87 6.67
N SER A 275 11.54 -18.64 6.74
CA SER A 275 11.89 -17.55 5.81
C SER A 275 13.37 -17.12 5.88
N ARG A 276 14.09 -17.52 6.93
CA ARG A 276 15.53 -17.34 7.05
C ARG A 276 16.32 -18.31 6.17
N LEU A 277 15.65 -19.33 5.61
CA LEU A 277 16.28 -20.31 4.73
C LEU A 277 16.27 -19.81 3.27
N PRO A 278 17.32 -20.07 2.49
CA PRO A 278 17.36 -19.77 1.07
C PRO A 278 16.15 -20.37 0.32
N GLY A 279 15.51 -19.59 -0.54
CA GLY A 279 14.35 -20.03 -1.34
C GLY A 279 12.98 -19.86 -0.69
N GLN A 280 12.87 -19.51 0.60
CA GLN A 280 11.60 -19.33 1.29
C GLN A 280 11.01 -17.89 1.18
N ALA A 281 11.82 -16.95 0.68
CA ALA A 281 11.38 -15.54 0.57
C ALA A 281 10.15 -15.38 -0.33
N GLU A 282 10.04 -16.13 -1.42
CA GLU A 282 8.89 -16.05 -2.33
C GLU A 282 7.62 -16.62 -1.68
N ARG A 283 7.75 -17.74 -0.94
CA ARG A 283 6.62 -18.32 -0.22
C ARG A 283 6.08 -17.39 0.86
N LEU A 284 6.98 -16.73 1.59
CA LEU A 284 6.60 -15.72 2.57
C LEU A 284 5.90 -14.53 1.91
N ARG A 285 6.46 -14.06 0.80
CA ARG A 285 5.88 -12.96 0.03
C ARG A 285 4.47 -13.27 -0.43
N SER A 286 4.24 -14.47 -1.00
CA SER A 286 2.89 -14.89 -1.41
C SER A 286 1.94 -14.98 -0.23
N MET A 287 2.39 -15.54 0.89
CA MET A 287 1.57 -15.63 2.10
C MET A 287 1.19 -14.24 2.65
N LEU A 288 2.11 -13.29 2.68
CA LEU A 288 1.84 -11.93 3.15
C LEU A 288 0.93 -11.19 2.19
N ALA A 289 1.08 -11.42 0.88
CA ALA A 289 0.25 -10.81 -0.15
C ALA A 289 -1.24 -11.14 -0.03
N GLU A 290 -1.56 -12.28 0.56
CA GLU A 290 -2.94 -12.74 0.75
C GLU A 290 -3.51 -12.37 2.12
N ARG A 291 -2.63 -11.95 3.04
CA ARG A 291 -3.00 -11.80 4.46
C ARG A 291 -2.82 -10.41 5.05
N VAL A 292 -2.18 -9.50 4.34
CA VAL A 292 -1.91 -8.16 4.86
C VAL A 292 -2.42 -7.12 3.90
N LEU A 293 -3.26 -6.20 4.39
CA LEU A 293 -3.70 -5.02 3.66
C LEU A 293 -3.39 -3.77 4.47
N ARG A 294 -2.82 -2.77 3.82
CA ARG A 294 -2.66 -1.42 4.36
C ARG A 294 -3.73 -0.50 3.78
N VAL A 295 -4.44 0.21 4.64
CA VAL A 295 -5.34 1.30 4.24
C VAL A 295 -4.72 2.61 4.68
N THR A 296 -4.51 3.51 3.73
CA THR A 296 -3.91 4.83 3.98
C THR A 296 -4.86 5.91 3.51
N VAL A 297 -5.10 6.91 4.34
CA VAL A 297 -5.77 8.15 3.94
C VAL A 297 -4.73 9.25 3.95
N LYS A 298 -4.41 9.79 2.78
CA LYS A 298 -3.35 10.78 2.62
C LYS A 298 -3.85 11.94 1.76
N PRO A 299 -4.25 13.06 2.37
CA PRO A 299 -4.58 14.24 1.61
C PRO A 299 -3.34 14.74 0.85
N PHE A 300 -3.51 15.30 -0.33
CA PHE A 300 -2.49 16.17 -0.88
C PHE A 300 -2.28 17.31 0.09
N MET A 301 -1.04 17.62 0.43
CA MET A 301 -0.76 18.69 1.38
C MET A 301 -1.31 20.00 0.83
N ASP A 302 -2.16 20.63 1.63
CA ASP A 302 -2.49 22.04 1.49
C ASP A 302 -1.23 22.81 1.93
N VAL A 303 -0.45 23.27 0.96
CA VAL A 303 0.67 24.18 1.20
C VAL A 303 0.14 25.58 1.15
#